data_b46c76205e5bf9dd50984341a04da0ff
#
_entry.id   b46c76205e5bf9dd50984341a04da0ff
#
_cell.length_a   1.000
_cell.length_b   1.000
_cell.length_c   1.000
_cell.angle_alpha   90.00
_cell.angle_beta   90.00
_cell.angle_gamma   90.00
#
_symmetry.space_group_name_H-M   'P 1'
#
loop_
_entity.id
_entity.type
_entity.pdbx_description
1 polymer ?
#
loop_
_entity_poly.entity_id
_entity_poly.type
_entity_poly.pdbx_seq_one_letter_code
_entity_poly.pdbx_strand_id
1 'polypeptide(L)'
;METDGRYMMENNYRYSLALLDWCQAQGAQFLYASSAATYGASTVFKEERQYEGPLNVYGYSKFLFDQIVRQRLAAGATSQIVGFRYFNVYGPRESHKGRMASVAFHNFNQFRAEGKVKLFEGSHGYPDGGQMRDFVFVGDVAKVNLFFFDNPGKSGIFNLGSGRAQSFNDVAVAAANGCRRAAGEAPLSLADLREQGVLEYVAFPEALKGKYQAFTQADLTRLRAAGYEAPMTTVEDEIGRAHV
;
A
#
# COMPACT_ATOMS: atom_id res chain seq x y z
N MET A 1 -13.99 -3.84 5.55
CA MET A 1 -13.99 -3.01 4.34
C MET A 1 -15.34 -2.33 4.29
N GLU A 2 -15.38 -1.04 3.94
CA GLU A 2 -16.68 -0.34 3.73
C GLU A 2 -17.44 -1.00 2.58
N THR A 3 -18.72 -1.24 2.78
CA THR A 3 -19.59 -1.89 1.80
C THR A 3 -20.62 -0.94 1.19
N ASP A 4 -20.82 0.24 1.78
CA ASP A 4 -21.69 1.27 1.21
C ASP A 4 -21.01 1.96 0.03
N GLY A 5 -21.42 1.56 -1.17
CA GLY A 5 -20.89 2.11 -2.42
C GLY A 5 -21.20 3.60 -2.60
N ARG A 6 -22.35 4.08 -2.09
CA ARG A 6 -22.73 5.50 -2.15
C ARG A 6 -21.79 6.34 -1.28
N TYR A 7 -21.59 5.91 -0.04
CA TYR A 7 -20.65 6.55 0.88
C TYR A 7 -19.23 6.65 0.28
N MET A 8 -18.74 5.55 -0.32
CA MET A 8 -17.45 5.52 -1.01
C MET A 8 -17.37 6.53 -2.17
N MET A 9 -18.40 6.59 -3.01
CA MET A 9 -18.41 7.52 -4.14
C MET A 9 -18.54 8.98 -3.70
N GLU A 10 -19.28 9.27 -2.65
CA GLU A 10 -19.40 10.62 -2.11
C GLU A 10 -18.07 11.10 -1.51
N ASN A 11 -17.44 10.29 -0.66
CA ASN A 11 -16.22 10.68 0.06
C ASN A 11 -14.94 10.57 -0.78
N ASN A 12 -14.80 9.55 -1.63
CA ASN A 12 -13.57 9.35 -2.40
C ASN A 12 -13.60 10.03 -3.78
N TYR A 13 -14.76 10.18 -4.39
CA TYR A 13 -14.85 10.73 -5.74
C TYR A 13 -15.40 12.17 -5.74
N ARG A 14 -16.63 12.39 -5.28
CA ARG A 14 -17.26 13.73 -5.35
C ARG A 14 -16.52 14.77 -4.51
N TYR A 15 -16.14 14.40 -3.29
CA TYR A 15 -15.35 15.30 -2.42
C TYR A 15 -14.01 15.63 -3.04
N SER A 16 -13.28 14.63 -3.56
CA SER A 16 -11.99 14.87 -4.24
C SER A 16 -12.13 15.72 -5.48
N LEU A 17 -13.22 15.57 -6.23
CA LEU A 17 -13.51 16.40 -7.42
C LEU A 17 -13.73 17.86 -7.02
N ALA A 18 -14.53 18.12 -6.00
CA ALA A 18 -14.78 19.48 -5.51
C ALA A 18 -13.49 20.17 -5.01
N LEU A 19 -12.63 19.42 -4.30
CA LEU A 19 -11.32 19.93 -3.88
C LEU A 19 -10.39 20.20 -5.06
N LEU A 20 -10.34 19.30 -6.05
CA LEU A 20 -9.55 19.50 -7.26
C LEU A 20 -9.98 20.78 -8.00
N ASP A 21 -11.29 20.93 -8.21
CA ASP A 21 -11.83 22.11 -8.92
C ASP A 21 -11.50 23.42 -8.16
N TRP A 22 -11.62 23.39 -6.83
CA TRP A 22 -11.23 24.53 -6.00
C TRP A 22 -9.72 24.83 -6.07
N CYS A 23 -8.85 23.79 -5.96
CA CYS A 23 -7.40 23.98 -6.08
C CYS A 23 -7.00 24.55 -7.43
N GLN A 24 -7.60 24.05 -8.52
CA GLN A 24 -7.34 24.57 -9.86
C GLN A 24 -7.79 26.04 -10.01
N ALA A 25 -8.92 26.42 -9.43
CA ALA A 25 -9.42 27.81 -9.45
C ALA A 25 -8.53 28.76 -8.64
N GLN A 26 -7.88 28.28 -7.58
CA GLN A 26 -6.99 29.07 -6.72
C GLN A 26 -5.50 29.00 -7.13
N GLY A 27 -5.14 28.23 -8.14
CA GLY A 27 -3.74 27.97 -8.50
C GLY A 27 -2.98 27.17 -7.42
N ALA A 28 -3.69 26.45 -6.55
CA ALA A 28 -3.11 25.68 -5.46
C ALA A 28 -2.66 24.28 -5.94
N GLN A 29 -1.56 23.79 -5.35
CA GLN A 29 -1.11 22.42 -5.57
C GLN A 29 -2.12 21.42 -5.02
N PHE A 30 -2.36 20.33 -5.74
CA PHE A 30 -3.25 19.25 -5.33
C PHE A 30 -2.55 17.90 -5.38
N LEU A 31 -2.17 17.39 -4.22
CA LEU A 31 -1.60 16.05 -4.04
C LEU A 31 -2.66 15.15 -3.41
N TYR A 32 -2.91 13.97 -3.99
CA TYR A 32 -3.98 13.10 -3.51
C TYR A 32 -3.60 11.61 -3.44
N ALA A 33 -4.27 10.92 -2.54
CA ALA A 33 -4.16 9.48 -2.38
C ALA A 33 -5.04 8.74 -3.39
N SER A 34 -4.44 8.16 -4.42
CA SER A 34 -5.00 7.07 -5.21
C SER A 34 -4.62 5.72 -4.57
N SER A 35 -4.74 4.61 -5.27
CA SER A 35 -4.50 3.28 -4.71
C SER A 35 -4.09 2.26 -5.77
N ALA A 36 -3.24 1.30 -5.42
CA ALA A 36 -2.97 0.12 -6.23
C ALA A 36 -4.22 -0.77 -6.45
N ALA A 37 -5.29 -0.58 -5.68
CA ALA A 37 -6.59 -1.24 -5.92
C ALA A 37 -7.20 -0.89 -7.29
N THR A 38 -6.76 0.18 -7.94
CA THR A 38 -7.13 0.55 -9.32
C THR A 38 -6.73 -0.49 -10.34
N TYR A 39 -5.67 -1.25 -10.09
CA TYR A 39 -5.19 -2.31 -10.98
C TYR A 39 -6.03 -3.59 -10.94
N GLY A 40 -6.75 -3.83 -9.85
CA GLY A 40 -7.60 -5.00 -9.69
C GLY A 40 -6.84 -6.33 -9.83
N ALA A 41 -7.23 -7.14 -10.81
CA ALA A 41 -6.63 -8.46 -11.06
C ALA A 41 -5.42 -8.40 -12.03
N SER A 42 -4.96 -7.22 -12.42
CA SER A 42 -3.79 -7.08 -13.30
C SER A 42 -2.54 -7.69 -12.64
N THR A 43 -1.67 -8.25 -13.47
CA THR A 43 -0.31 -8.68 -13.09
C THR A 43 0.75 -7.65 -13.47
N VAL A 44 0.35 -6.57 -14.16
CA VAL A 44 1.21 -5.46 -14.57
C VAL A 44 0.74 -4.20 -13.85
N PHE A 45 1.64 -3.56 -13.12
CA PHE A 45 1.34 -2.42 -12.25
C PHE A 45 1.99 -1.14 -12.80
N LYS A 46 1.67 -0.79 -14.06
CA LYS A 46 2.05 0.48 -14.70
C LYS A 46 0.88 1.44 -14.73
N GLU A 47 1.15 2.73 -14.63
CA GLU A 47 0.12 3.79 -14.60
C GLU A 47 -0.51 4.03 -15.98
N GLU A 48 -0.88 2.96 -16.67
CA GLU A 48 -1.49 2.95 -17.99
C GLU A 48 -2.90 2.35 -17.93
N ARG A 49 -3.83 2.95 -18.67
CA ARG A 49 -5.27 2.60 -18.65
C ARG A 49 -5.54 1.12 -18.92
N GLN A 50 -4.76 0.49 -19.78
CA GLN A 50 -4.93 -0.92 -20.16
C GLN A 50 -4.72 -1.92 -19.01
N TYR A 51 -4.01 -1.52 -17.96
CA TYR A 51 -3.73 -2.37 -16.79
C TYR A 51 -4.68 -2.10 -15.61
N GLU A 52 -5.68 -1.26 -15.79
CA GLU A 52 -6.59 -0.81 -14.74
C GLU A 52 -7.95 -1.49 -14.87
N GLY A 53 -8.35 -2.21 -13.82
CA GLY A 53 -9.63 -2.92 -13.75
C GLY A 53 -10.01 -3.22 -12.29
N PRO A 54 -10.49 -2.21 -11.52
CA PRO A 54 -10.75 -2.37 -10.08
C PRO A 54 -11.78 -3.44 -9.79
N LEU A 55 -11.56 -4.24 -8.73
CA LEU A 55 -12.40 -5.37 -8.32
C LEU A 55 -13.51 -5.00 -7.31
N ASN A 56 -13.50 -3.78 -6.80
CA ASN A 56 -14.45 -3.33 -5.77
C ASN A 56 -14.72 -1.83 -5.87
N VAL A 57 -15.76 -1.37 -5.17
CA VAL A 57 -16.20 0.04 -5.21
C VAL A 57 -15.10 1.00 -4.73
N TYR A 58 -14.30 0.61 -3.74
CA TYR A 58 -13.17 1.43 -3.30
C TYR A 58 -12.17 1.67 -4.44
N GLY A 59 -11.67 0.61 -5.04
CA GLY A 59 -10.76 0.70 -6.20
C GLY A 59 -11.39 1.48 -7.35
N TYR A 60 -12.68 1.26 -7.61
CA TYR A 60 -13.42 1.96 -8.65
C TYR A 60 -13.54 3.47 -8.38
N SER A 61 -13.80 3.88 -7.14
CA SER A 61 -13.86 5.31 -6.78
C SER A 61 -12.53 6.03 -7.02
N LYS A 62 -11.40 5.39 -6.69
CA LYS A 62 -10.06 5.93 -6.95
C LYS A 62 -9.73 5.94 -8.44
N PHE A 63 -10.09 4.86 -9.14
CA PHE A 63 -9.93 4.76 -10.58
C PHE A 63 -10.69 5.87 -11.33
N LEU A 64 -11.96 6.12 -11.02
CA LEU A 64 -12.72 7.19 -11.65
C LEU A 64 -12.07 8.56 -11.43
N PHE A 65 -11.60 8.82 -10.23
CA PHE A 65 -10.93 10.08 -9.95
C PHE A 65 -9.62 10.22 -10.73
N ASP A 66 -8.83 9.15 -10.84
CA ASP A 66 -7.64 9.13 -11.71
C ASP A 66 -7.97 9.45 -13.18
N GLN A 67 -9.13 9.00 -13.71
CA GLN A 67 -9.53 9.36 -15.10
C GLN A 67 -9.84 10.86 -15.23
N ILE A 68 -10.52 11.47 -14.25
CA ILE A 68 -10.75 12.92 -14.24
C ILE A 68 -9.42 13.68 -14.19
N VAL A 69 -8.49 13.26 -13.34
CA VAL A 69 -7.16 13.87 -13.26
C VAL A 69 -6.43 13.81 -14.61
N ARG A 70 -6.46 12.66 -15.29
CA ARG A 70 -5.88 12.53 -16.65
C ARG A 70 -6.51 13.51 -17.64
N GLN A 71 -7.83 13.65 -17.61
CA GLN A 71 -8.54 14.62 -18.48
C GLN A 71 -8.14 16.06 -18.17
N ARG A 72 -8.04 16.44 -16.88
CA ARG A 72 -7.60 17.78 -16.46
C ARG A 72 -6.17 18.08 -16.90
N LEU A 73 -5.26 17.11 -16.72
CA LEU A 73 -3.86 17.25 -17.16
C LEU A 73 -3.76 17.40 -18.69
N ALA A 74 -4.52 16.61 -19.45
CA ALA A 74 -4.55 16.70 -20.91
C ALA A 74 -5.16 18.01 -21.45
N ALA A 75 -6.08 18.61 -20.68
CA ALA A 75 -6.70 19.89 -20.99
C ALA A 75 -5.83 21.11 -20.60
N GLY A 76 -4.67 20.92 -19.98
CA GLY A 76 -3.80 21.99 -19.50
C GLY A 76 -4.21 22.48 -18.10
N ALA A 77 -3.90 21.68 -17.08
CA ALA A 77 -4.17 22.06 -15.69
C ALA A 77 -3.47 23.38 -15.31
N THR A 78 -4.14 24.23 -14.54
CA THR A 78 -3.65 25.56 -14.14
C THR A 78 -2.64 25.52 -12.99
N SER A 79 -2.66 24.42 -12.21
CA SER A 79 -1.74 24.16 -11.10
C SER A 79 -1.38 22.69 -11.03
N GLN A 80 -0.39 22.36 -10.19
CA GLN A 80 0.08 21.00 -9.99
C GLN A 80 -1.04 20.05 -9.58
N ILE A 81 -1.12 18.87 -10.22
CA ILE A 81 -1.95 17.75 -9.79
C ILE A 81 -1.09 16.50 -9.71
N VAL A 82 -0.99 15.89 -8.53
CA VAL A 82 -0.22 14.65 -8.33
C VAL A 82 -1.07 13.61 -7.63
N GLY A 83 -1.25 12.46 -8.27
CA GLY A 83 -1.89 11.29 -7.68
C GLY A 83 -0.87 10.22 -7.31
N PHE A 84 -0.98 9.67 -6.10
CA PHE A 84 -0.14 8.55 -5.68
C PHE A 84 -0.96 7.28 -5.53
N ARG A 85 -0.66 6.27 -6.33
CA ARG A 85 -1.19 4.91 -6.15
C ARG A 85 -0.42 4.21 -5.07
N TYR A 86 -0.88 4.37 -3.84
CA TYR A 86 -0.26 3.71 -2.69
C TYR A 86 -0.42 2.19 -2.79
N PHE A 87 0.69 1.48 -2.60
CA PHE A 87 0.72 0.06 -2.38
C PHE A 87 0.47 -0.23 -0.88
N ASN A 88 1.03 -1.27 -0.30
CA ASN A 88 0.72 -1.64 1.08
C ASN A 88 1.56 -0.79 2.05
N VAL A 89 1.03 0.36 2.45
CA VAL A 89 1.70 1.26 3.39
C VAL A 89 1.69 0.67 4.80
N TYR A 90 2.85 0.66 5.45
CA TYR A 90 3.00 0.29 6.85
C TYR A 90 3.86 1.32 7.60
N GLY A 91 3.75 1.34 8.93
CA GLY A 91 4.58 2.22 9.77
C GLY A 91 3.99 2.43 11.16
N PRO A 92 4.54 3.38 11.94
CA PRO A 92 4.07 3.67 13.28
C PRO A 92 2.68 4.36 13.27
N ARG A 93 2.05 4.38 14.46
CA ARG A 93 0.80 5.12 14.72
C ARG A 93 -0.43 4.61 13.97
N GLU A 94 -0.52 3.30 13.73
CA GLU A 94 -1.66 2.69 13.03
C GLU A 94 -2.81 2.25 13.95
N SER A 95 -2.68 2.34 15.27
CA SER A 95 -3.66 1.82 16.25
C SER A 95 -5.09 2.33 16.04
N HIS A 96 -5.24 3.58 15.57
CA HIS A 96 -6.55 4.18 15.30
C HIS A 96 -7.28 3.57 14.11
N LYS A 97 -6.58 2.82 13.23
CA LYS A 97 -7.16 2.21 12.02
C LYS A 97 -7.92 0.91 12.32
N GLY A 98 -7.79 0.33 13.51
CA GLY A 98 -8.42 -0.93 13.88
C GLY A 98 -8.09 -2.04 12.86
N ARG A 99 -9.12 -2.71 12.32
CA ARG A 99 -8.97 -3.78 11.32
C ARG A 99 -8.30 -3.34 10.01
N MET A 100 -8.26 -2.05 9.72
CA MET A 100 -7.69 -1.50 8.50
C MET A 100 -6.21 -1.14 8.64
N ALA A 101 -5.60 -1.40 9.81
CA ALA A 101 -4.16 -1.26 9.99
C ALA A 101 -3.40 -2.26 9.10
N SER A 102 -2.11 -1.99 8.86
CA SER A 102 -1.27 -2.85 8.02
C SER A 102 -1.10 -4.25 8.61
N VAL A 103 -0.78 -5.22 7.76
CA VAL A 103 -0.41 -6.57 8.19
C VAL A 103 0.80 -6.54 9.13
N ALA A 104 1.77 -5.65 8.89
CA ALA A 104 2.91 -5.47 9.77
C ALA A 104 2.50 -5.11 11.20
N PHE A 105 1.57 -4.16 11.35
CA PHE A 105 1.01 -3.77 12.65
C PHE A 105 0.27 -4.92 13.33
N HIS A 106 -0.55 -5.67 12.60
CA HIS A 106 -1.26 -6.82 13.14
C HIS A 106 -0.31 -7.93 13.58
N ASN A 107 0.68 -8.28 12.76
CA ASN A 107 1.68 -9.30 13.09
C ASN A 107 2.50 -8.92 14.33
N PHE A 108 2.91 -7.66 14.43
CA PHE A 108 3.62 -7.14 15.59
C PHE A 108 2.79 -7.28 16.90
N ASN A 109 1.52 -6.86 16.85
CA ASN A 109 0.66 -6.94 18.02
C ASN A 109 0.31 -8.38 18.41
N GLN A 110 0.05 -9.28 17.44
CA GLN A 110 -0.17 -10.69 17.68
C GLN A 110 1.05 -11.33 18.36
N PHE A 111 2.24 -11.10 17.82
CA PHE A 111 3.46 -11.64 18.40
C PHE A 111 3.70 -11.14 19.82
N ARG A 112 3.49 -9.85 20.09
CA ARG A 112 3.62 -9.30 21.45
C ARG A 112 2.61 -9.87 22.44
N ALA A 113 1.38 -10.11 22.00
CA ALA A 113 0.31 -10.59 22.88
C ALA A 113 0.34 -12.09 23.10
N GLU A 114 0.66 -12.87 22.06
CA GLU A 114 0.47 -14.34 22.06
C GLU A 114 1.78 -15.10 21.79
N GLY A 115 2.88 -14.44 21.44
CA GLY A 115 4.10 -15.09 20.95
C GLY A 115 3.94 -15.74 19.58
N LYS A 116 2.85 -15.46 18.88
CA LYS A 116 2.45 -16.11 17.63
C LYS A 116 1.98 -15.09 16.60
N VAL A 117 2.06 -15.48 15.32
CA VAL A 117 1.54 -14.72 14.17
C VAL A 117 0.71 -15.65 13.31
N LYS A 118 -0.52 -15.25 13.00
CA LYS A 118 -1.45 -15.99 12.13
C LYS A 118 -1.41 -15.44 10.71
N LEU A 119 -1.12 -16.31 9.76
CA LEU A 119 -1.11 -16.03 8.33
C LEU A 119 -2.13 -16.92 7.62
N PHE A 120 -2.53 -16.54 6.42
CA PHE A 120 -3.41 -17.39 5.63
C PHE A 120 -2.66 -18.54 4.98
N GLU A 121 -3.32 -19.69 4.89
CA GLU A 121 -2.91 -20.81 4.06
C GLU A 121 -2.76 -20.40 2.61
N GLY A 122 -2.11 -21.26 1.83
CA GLY A 122 -1.85 -21.08 0.42
C GLY A 122 -3.10 -20.82 -0.41
N SER A 123 -3.00 -19.91 -1.36
CA SER A 123 -4.08 -19.60 -2.29
C SER A 123 -3.52 -19.01 -3.58
N HIS A 124 -4.28 -19.09 -4.67
CA HIS A 124 -3.91 -18.50 -5.97
C HIS A 124 -2.53 -18.99 -6.49
N GLY A 125 -2.16 -20.24 -6.19
CA GLY A 125 -0.87 -20.83 -6.59
C GLY A 125 0.32 -20.50 -5.68
N TYR A 126 0.10 -19.77 -4.60
CA TYR A 126 1.11 -19.48 -3.57
C TYR A 126 1.02 -20.46 -2.40
N PRO A 127 2.16 -20.83 -1.79
CA PRO A 127 2.17 -21.65 -0.57
C PRO A 127 1.65 -20.84 0.64
N ASP A 128 1.58 -21.48 1.80
CA ASP A 128 1.14 -20.87 3.06
C ASP A 128 1.94 -19.60 3.39
N GLY A 129 1.23 -18.49 3.57
CA GLY A 129 1.81 -17.16 3.80
C GLY A 129 2.65 -16.64 2.62
N GLY A 130 2.62 -17.30 1.47
CA GLY A 130 3.45 -17.00 0.31
C GLY A 130 2.87 -15.95 -0.64
N GLN A 131 1.62 -15.52 -0.46
CA GLN A 131 1.07 -14.43 -1.26
C GLN A 131 1.94 -13.19 -1.09
N MET A 132 2.12 -12.40 -2.15
CA MET A 132 3.13 -11.34 -2.19
C MET A 132 2.50 -9.95 -2.35
N ARG A 133 3.06 -8.98 -1.66
CA ARG A 133 2.68 -7.56 -1.76
C ARG A 133 3.92 -6.68 -1.83
N ASP A 134 3.76 -5.54 -2.46
CA ASP A 134 4.70 -4.44 -2.32
C ASP A 134 4.35 -3.68 -1.03
N PHE A 135 5.22 -3.79 -0.04
CA PHE A 135 5.11 -3.08 1.24
C PHE A 135 6.00 -1.85 1.20
N VAL A 136 5.44 -0.69 1.51
CA VAL A 136 6.15 0.58 1.51
C VAL A 136 6.08 1.26 2.87
N PHE A 137 7.22 1.72 3.37
CA PHE A 137 7.31 2.41 4.65
C PHE A 137 6.69 3.82 4.57
N VAL A 138 5.89 4.19 5.57
CA VAL A 138 5.20 5.49 5.61
C VAL A 138 6.16 6.68 5.59
N GLY A 139 7.37 6.53 6.12
CA GLY A 139 8.42 7.54 6.04
C GLY A 139 8.85 7.83 4.60
N ASP A 140 8.93 6.80 3.75
CA ASP A 140 9.25 6.99 2.33
C ASP A 140 8.05 7.58 1.57
N VAL A 141 6.82 7.20 1.96
CA VAL A 141 5.61 7.86 1.45
C VAL A 141 5.68 9.37 1.72
N ALA A 142 6.03 9.77 2.94
CA ALA A 142 6.16 11.19 3.30
C ALA A 142 7.25 11.89 2.45
N LYS A 143 8.43 11.26 2.29
CA LYS A 143 9.52 11.82 1.46
C LYS A 143 9.10 12.04 0.01
N VAL A 144 8.39 11.09 -0.60
CA VAL A 144 7.90 11.23 -1.97
C VAL A 144 6.86 12.36 -2.07
N ASN A 145 5.94 12.47 -1.11
CA ASN A 145 4.96 13.56 -1.09
C ASN A 145 5.66 14.92 -0.99
N LEU A 146 6.63 15.06 -0.09
CA LEU A 146 7.42 16.30 0.06
C LEU A 146 8.22 16.62 -1.21
N PHE A 147 8.83 15.61 -1.84
CA PHE A 147 9.53 15.81 -3.12
C PHE A 147 8.64 16.44 -4.18
N PHE A 148 7.40 15.96 -4.34
CA PHE A 148 6.48 16.56 -5.31
C PHE A 148 5.97 17.93 -4.86
N PHE A 149 5.73 18.11 -3.56
CA PHE A 149 5.34 19.40 -3.00
C PHE A 149 6.40 20.49 -3.28
N ASP A 150 7.69 20.14 -3.13
CA ASP A 150 8.81 21.05 -3.39
C ASP A 150 9.12 21.20 -4.90
N ASN A 151 8.46 20.42 -5.77
CA ASN A 151 8.65 20.46 -7.22
C ASN A 151 7.32 20.70 -7.96
N PRO A 152 6.71 21.89 -7.86
CA PRO A 152 5.37 22.17 -8.36
C PRO A 152 5.19 22.06 -9.88
N GLY A 153 6.27 22.03 -10.64
CA GLY A 153 6.25 21.79 -12.08
C GLY A 153 6.01 20.33 -12.49
N LYS A 154 5.98 19.39 -11.53
CA LYS A 154 5.80 17.96 -11.81
C LYS A 154 4.37 17.55 -11.52
N SER A 155 3.63 17.11 -12.52
CA SER A 155 2.25 16.62 -12.42
C SER A 155 2.12 15.22 -13.00
N GLY A 156 1.13 14.45 -12.53
CA GLY A 156 0.85 13.12 -13.04
C GLY A 156 0.30 12.15 -12.00
N ILE A 157 0.16 10.91 -12.41
CA ILE A 157 -0.21 9.79 -11.52
C ILE A 157 1.00 8.88 -11.42
N PHE A 158 1.39 8.53 -10.20
CA PHE A 158 2.59 7.78 -9.89
C PHE A 158 2.30 6.63 -8.93
N ASN A 159 2.89 5.48 -9.19
CA ASN A 159 2.94 4.41 -8.21
C ASN A 159 3.81 4.83 -7.02
N LEU A 160 3.35 4.51 -5.82
CA LEU A 160 4.10 4.71 -4.60
C LEU A 160 4.13 3.40 -3.81
N GLY A 161 5.13 2.61 -4.06
CA GLY A 161 5.52 1.35 -3.44
C GLY A 161 7.02 1.32 -3.23
N SER A 162 7.53 0.18 -2.77
CA SER A 162 8.98 -0.05 -2.66
C SER A 162 9.61 -0.51 -3.98
N GLY A 163 8.81 -1.02 -4.92
CA GLY A 163 9.26 -1.67 -6.14
C GLY A 163 9.67 -3.13 -5.92
N ARG A 164 9.50 -3.66 -4.70
CA ARG A 164 9.83 -5.04 -4.33
C ARG A 164 8.61 -5.74 -3.73
N ALA A 165 8.19 -6.83 -4.36
CA ALA A 165 7.18 -7.70 -3.77
C ALA A 165 7.80 -8.61 -2.70
N GLN A 166 7.15 -8.72 -1.55
CA GLN A 166 7.55 -9.59 -0.42
C GLN A 166 6.37 -10.41 0.05
N SER A 167 6.67 -11.60 0.59
CA SER A 167 5.62 -12.49 1.09
C SER A 167 5.09 -12.03 2.46
N PHE A 168 3.89 -12.49 2.82
CA PHE A 168 3.39 -12.29 4.18
C PHE A 168 4.27 -13.02 5.22
N ASN A 169 4.95 -14.10 4.82
CA ASN A 169 5.97 -14.74 5.66
C ASN A 169 7.12 -13.78 5.98
N ASP A 170 7.63 -13.03 4.98
CA ASP A 170 8.72 -12.07 5.21
C ASP A 170 8.32 -10.98 6.20
N VAL A 171 7.08 -10.47 6.08
CA VAL A 171 6.54 -9.48 7.01
C VAL A 171 6.40 -10.05 8.44
N ALA A 172 5.93 -11.29 8.57
CA ALA A 172 5.80 -11.96 9.87
C ALA A 172 7.16 -12.21 10.52
N VAL A 173 8.15 -12.67 9.74
CA VAL A 173 9.54 -12.85 10.19
C VAL A 173 10.13 -11.52 10.66
N ALA A 174 9.95 -10.45 9.89
CA ALA A 174 10.44 -9.12 10.25
C ALA A 174 9.79 -8.60 11.54
N ALA A 175 8.47 -8.79 11.71
CA ALA A 175 7.73 -8.38 12.90
C ALA A 175 8.18 -9.17 14.16
N ALA A 176 8.25 -10.50 14.08
CA ALA A 176 8.72 -11.34 15.17
C ALA A 176 10.16 -10.99 15.57
N ASN A 177 11.06 -10.90 14.59
CA ASN A 177 12.47 -10.57 14.83
C ASN A 177 12.66 -9.13 15.34
N GLY A 178 11.79 -8.20 14.96
CA GLY A 178 11.76 -6.86 15.55
C GLY A 178 11.50 -6.89 17.04
N CYS A 179 10.47 -7.63 17.49
CA CYS A 179 10.17 -7.82 18.91
C CYS A 179 11.30 -8.55 19.65
N ARG A 180 11.88 -9.59 19.05
CA ARG A 180 13.01 -10.35 19.62
C ARG A 180 14.25 -9.46 19.83
N ARG A 181 14.61 -8.63 18.84
CA ARG A 181 15.70 -7.65 18.96
C ARG A 181 15.46 -6.67 20.11
N ALA A 182 14.22 -6.17 20.25
CA ALA A 182 13.86 -5.28 21.36
C ALA A 182 13.99 -5.96 22.74
N ALA A 183 13.82 -7.29 22.81
CA ALA A 183 14.04 -8.10 24.00
C ALA A 183 15.50 -8.56 24.19
N GLY A 184 16.42 -8.17 23.29
CA GLY A 184 17.83 -8.62 23.34
C GLY A 184 18.05 -10.06 22.83
N GLU A 185 17.09 -10.62 22.12
CA GLU A 185 17.14 -11.99 21.62
C GLU A 185 17.67 -12.06 20.18
N ALA A 186 18.29 -13.18 19.82
CA ALA A 186 18.77 -13.43 18.47
C ALA A 186 17.61 -13.59 17.48
N PRO A 187 17.75 -13.13 16.23
CA PRO A 187 16.74 -13.34 15.19
C PRO A 187 16.61 -14.82 14.83
N LEU A 188 15.43 -15.21 14.39
CA LEU A 188 15.10 -16.55 13.93
C LEU A 188 14.80 -16.54 12.43
N SER A 189 15.13 -17.63 11.74
CA SER A 189 14.74 -17.85 10.36
C SER A 189 13.24 -18.18 10.23
N LEU A 190 12.71 -18.15 9.01
CA LEU A 190 11.35 -18.62 8.73
C LEU A 190 11.16 -20.08 9.15
N ALA A 191 12.17 -20.93 8.94
CA ALA A 191 12.13 -22.35 9.32
C ALA A 191 12.03 -22.51 10.84
N ASP A 192 12.89 -21.80 11.59
CA ASP A 192 12.88 -21.84 13.06
C ASP A 192 11.55 -21.35 13.65
N LEU A 193 10.99 -20.25 13.09
CA LEU A 193 9.70 -19.72 13.54
C LEU A 193 8.53 -20.70 13.29
N ARG A 194 8.60 -21.47 12.20
CA ARG A 194 7.64 -22.55 11.91
C ARG A 194 7.81 -23.71 12.87
N GLU A 195 9.02 -24.21 13.05
CA GLU A 195 9.32 -25.34 13.95
C GLU A 195 8.93 -25.05 15.39
N GLN A 196 9.14 -23.81 15.85
CA GLN A 196 8.75 -23.36 17.18
C GLN A 196 7.26 -23.05 17.33
N GLY A 197 6.45 -23.18 16.27
CA GLY A 197 5.01 -22.90 16.29
C GLY A 197 4.66 -21.42 16.47
N VAL A 198 5.60 -20.53 16.16
CA VAL A 198 5.38 -19.07 16.18
C VAL A 198 4.50 -18.64 14.99
N LEU A 199 4.69 -19.25 13.82
CA LEU A 199 3.84 -19.01 12.66
C LEU A 199 2.73 -20.06 12.58
N GLU A 200 1.48 -19.61 12.67
CA GLU A 200 0.28 -20.44 12.49
C GLU A 200 -0.37 -20.09 11.14
N TYR A 201 -0.74 -21.11 10.37
CA TYR A 201 -1.46 -20.91 9.11
C TYR A 201 -2.93 -21.25 9.32
N VAL A 202 -3.80 -20.31 8.94
CA VAL A 202 -5.26 -20.43 9.08
C VAL A 202 -5.93 -20.45 7.70
N ALA A 203 -7.08 -21.10 7.61
CA ALA A 203 -7.81 -21.25 6.35
C ALA A 203 -8.05 -19.89 5.67
N PHE A 204 -7.84 -19.85 4.34
CA PHE A 204 -8.06 -18.64 3.55
C PHE A 204 -9.57 -18.28 3.56
N PRO A 205 -9.95 -17.04 3.97
CA PRO A 205 -11.36 -16.67 4.13
C PRO A 205 -12.14 -16.73 2.81
N GLU A 206 -13.27 -17.43 2.80
CA GLU A 206 -14.17 -17.51 1.63
C GLU A 206 -14.61 -16.13 1.12
N ALA A 207 -14.84 -15.16 2.02
CA ALA A 207 -15.26 -13.80 1.68
C ALA A 207 -14.22 -13.02 0.83
N LEU A 208 -12.98 -13.47 0.79
CA LEU A 208 -11.89 -12.85 0.01
C LEU A 208 -11.69 -13.52 -1.36
N LYS A 209 -12.24 -14.70 -1.59
CA LYS A 209 -12.12 -15.39 -2.88
C LYS A 209 -12.68 -14.53 -4.02
N GLY A 210 -11.94 -14.42 -5.11
CA GLY A 210 -12.28 -13.59 -6.28
C GLY A 210 -12.18 -12.06 -6.09
N LYS A 211 -11.87 -11.58 -4.87
CA LYS A 211 -11.69 -10.15 -4.56
C LYS A 211 -10.30 -9.81 -4.02
N TYR A 212 -9.42 -10.80 -3.97
CA TYR A 212 -8.11 -10.71 -3.37
C TYR A 212 -7.01 -10.62 -4.44
N GLN A 213 -6.17 -9.62 -4.33
CA GLN A 213 -4.95 -9.53 -5.15
C GLN A 213 -3.87 -10.41 -4.50
N ALA A 214 -3.49 -11.52 -5.12
CA ALA A 214 -2.47 -12.42 -4.57
C ALA A 214 -1.04 -11.91 -4.77
N PHE A 215 -0.84 -10.97 -5.70
CA PHE A 215 0.43 -10.35 -6.03
C PHE A 215 0.26 -8.85 -6.30
N THR A 216 1.16 -8.02 -5.77
CA THR A 216 1.34 -6.62 -6.20
C THR A 216 2.81 -6.23 -6.13
N GLN A 217 3.28 -5.48 -7.14
CA GLN A 217 4.62 -4.88 -7.17
C GLN A 217 4.57 -3.58 -7.96
N ALA A 218 4.96 -2.47 -7.36
CA ALA A 218 4.97 -1.17 -8.01
C ALA A 218 6.02 -1.13 -9.12
N ASP A 219 5.62 -0.73 -10.32
CA ASP A 219 6.57 -0.23 -11.32
C ASP A 219 6.88 1.22 -10.96
N LEU A 220 8.12 1.49 -10.60
CA LEU A 220 8.57 2.82 -10.18
C LEU A 220 9.17 3.65 -11.33
N THR A 221 9.11 3.17 -12.56
CA THR A 221 9.74 3.83 -13.73
C THR A 221 9.30 5.29 -13.86
N ARG A 222 8.01 5.59 -13.73
CA ARG A 222 7.50 6.97 -13.81
C ARG A 222 7.95 7.83 -12.65
N LEU A 223 7.98 7.30 -11.43
CA LEU A 223 8.47 8.01 -10.25
C LEU A 223 9.95 8.37 -10.40
N ARG A 224 10.76 7.42 -10.88
CA ARG A 224 12.18 7.64 -11.15
C ARG A 224 12.40 8.64 -12.29
N ALA A 225 11.65 8.54 -13.37
CA ALA A 225 11.70 9.51 -14.47
C ALA A 225 11.26 10.93 -14.04
N ALA A 226 10.43 11.07 -13.01
CA ALA A 226 10.11 12.35 -12.40
C ALA A 226 11.27 12.93 -11.55
N GLY A 227 12.35 12.16 -11.33
CA GLY A 227 13.57 12.59 -10.63
C GLY A 227 13.62 12.22 -9.15
N TYR A 228 12.70 11.39 -8.63
CA TYR A 228 12.83 10.86 -7.28
C TYR A 228 13.77 9.65 -7.28
N GLU A 229 15.02 9.82 -6.81
CA GLU A 229 16.07 8.80 -6.88
C GLU A 229 16.37 8.11 -5.54
N ALA A 230 15.86 8.65 -4.42
CA ALA A 230 16.13 8.08 -3.11
C ALA A 230 15.69 6.61 -3.02
N PRO A 231 16.48 5.73 -2.38
CA PRO A 231 16.10 4.34 -2.17
C PRO A 231 14.86 4.25 -1.27
N MET A 232 14.07 3.19 -1.47
CA MET A 232 12.98 2.84 -0.56
C MET A 232 13.51 1.96 0.56
N THR A 233 12.99 2.17 1.75
CA THR A 233 13.36 1.41 2.95
C THR A 233 12.83 -0.02 2.86
N THR A 234 13.61 -0.99 3.32
CA THR A 234 13.20 -2.40 3.29
C THR A 234 12.31 -2.76 4.46
N VAL A 235 11.50 -3.81 4.29
CA VAL A 235 10.63 -4.36 5.35
C VAL A 235 11.48 -4.81 6.54
N GLU A 236 12.62 -5.42 6.27
CA GLU A 236 13.56 -5.97 7.25
C GLU A 236 14.18 -4.89 8.13
N ASP A 237 14.39 -3.68 7.57
CA ASP A 237 15.01 -2.57 8.29
C ASP A 237 14.04 -1.85 9.23
N GLU A 238 12.76 -1.75 8.87
CA GLU A 238 11.84 -0.84 9.55
C GLU A 238 10.72 -1.51 10.35
N ILE A 239 10.21 -2.69 9.97
CA ILE A 239 9.08 -3.28 10.72
C ILE A 239 9.41 -3.45 12.21
N GLY A 240 10.64 -3.80 12.54
CA GLY A 240 11.07 -3.94 13.93
C GLY A 240 11.32 -2.62 14.67
N ARG A 241 11.49 -1.51 13.95
CA ARG A 241 11.72 -0.18 14.55
C ARG A 241 10.43 0.64 14.60
N ALA A 242 9.58 0.48 13.60
CA ALA A 242 8.39 1.29 13.41
C ALA A 242 7.26 1.04 14.42
N HIS A 243 7.30 -0.07 15.15
CA HIS A 243 6.22 -0.50 16.04
C HIS A 243 6.66 -0.71 17.49
N VAL A 244 7.93 -0.51 17.79
CA VAL A 244 8.49 -0.57 19.16
C VAL A 244 8.29 0.73 19.92
#